data_b24c399d4aba3cb3257637f08045b317
#
_entry.id   b24c399d4aba3cb3257637f08045b317
#
_cell.length_a   1.000
_cell.length_b   1.000
_cell.length_c   1.000
_cell.angle_alpha   90.00
_cell.angle_beta   90.00
_cell.angle_gamma   90.00
#
_symmetry.space_group_name_H-M   'P 1'
#
loop_
_entity.id
_entity.type
_entity.pdbx_description
1 polymer ?
#
loop_
_entity_poly.entity_id
_entity_poly.type
_entity_poly.pdbx_seq_one_letter_code
_entity_poly.pdbx_strand_id
1 'polypeptide(L)'
;MFGSLLGFGFKHLSHKFSDFVMAFAAGVMLAAAVLGLIVPSLEYGGNYGVLITVAGIFAGALFLNVIDKLVPHLHRLVGAEEGGGANLSKVLLFVTAIAIHNLPEGIAAGVGFGAGDNTRALIVAGGIALQNIPEGMVIIGPMLAAGVSPKRTFLCALMTGLVEVAGALLGYFAVSVAELILPFALAFAGGTMLYVISADMIPETHAHGHQKGATYTLLAGFCVMLAMDVLLG
;
A
#
# COMPACT_ATOMS: atom_id res chain seq x y z
N MET A 1 0.04 -12.47 -1.54
CA MET A 1 0.21 -13.91 -1.82
C MET A 1 -0.72 -14.43 -2.91
N PHE A 2 -2.04 -14.29 -2.82
CA PHE A 2 -2.97 -14.74 -3.87
C PHE A 2 -2.69 -14.07 -5.23
N GLY A 3 -2.46 -12.75 -5.25
CA GLY A 3 -2.08 -12.01 -6.44
C GLY A 3 -0.80 -12.53 -7.11
N SER A 4 0.21 -12.91 -6.33
CA SER A 4 1.45 -13.46 -6.87
C SER A 4 1.23 -14.79 -7.59
N LEU A 5 0.36 -15.67 -7.08
CA LEU A 5 -0.03 -16.91 -7.77
C LEU A 5 -0.73 -16.62 -9.10
N LEU A 6 -1.63 -15.63 -9.13
CA LEU A 6 -2.26 -15.17 -10.37
C LEU A 6 -1.22 -14.60 -11.34
N GLY A 7 -0.24 -13.81 -10.84
CA GLY A 7 0.83 -13.25 -11.65
C GLY A 7 1.67 -14.30 -12.37
N PHE A 8 1.89 -15.47 -11.80
CA PHE A 8 2.55 -16.59 -12.49
C PHE A 8 1.71 -17.15 -13.65
N GLY A 9 0.39 -17.08 -13.58
CA GLY A 9 -0.52 -17.43 -14.68
C GLY A 9 -0.45 -16.46 -15.85
N PHE A 10 -0.17 -15.19 -15.57
CA PHE A 10 -0.15 -14.08 -16.52
C PHE A 10 1.28 -13.55 -16.75
N LYS A 11 2.21 -14.41 -17.20
CA LYS A 11 3.65 -14.13 -17.32
C LYS A 11 4.01 -12.89 -18.14
N HIS A 12 3.12 -12.41 -19.01
CA HIS A 12 3.30 -11.24 -19.88
C HIS A 12 2.07 -10.32 -19.76
N LEU A 13 2.03 -9.53 -18.68
CA LEU A 13 1.03 -8.46 -18.57
C LEU A 13 1.40 -7.33 -19.55
N SER A 14 0.45 -6.88 -20.35
CA SER A 14 0.66 -5.66 -21.13
C SER A 14 0.75 -4.45 -20.19
N HIS A 15 1.56 -3.44 -20.52
CA HIS A 15 1.62 -2.19 -19.73
C HIS A 15 0.23 -1.60 -19.51
N LYS A 16 -0.63 -1.60 -20.53
CA LYS A 16 -2.01 -1.12 -20.41
C LYS A 16 -2.80 -1.87 -19.33
N PHE A 17 -2.71 -3.19 -19.29
CA PHE A 17 -3.42 -4.00 -18.28
C PHE A 17 -2.86 -3.74 -16.87
N SER A 18 -1.53 -3.67 -16.75
CA SER A 18 -0.87 -3.34 -15.49
C SER A 18 -1.29 -1.97 -14.97
N ASP A 19 -1.27 -0.93 -15.83
CA ASP A 19 -1.69 0.43 -15.48
C ASP A 19 -3.13 0.46 -14.96
N PHE A 20 -4.06 -0.25 -15.62
CA PHE A 20 -5.47 -0.27 -15.22
C PHE A 20 -5.66 -1.00 -13.89
N VAL A 21 -5.00 -2.13 -13.71
CA VAL A 21 -5.10 -2.93 -12.48
C VAL A 21 -4.50 -2.16 -11.29
N MET A 22 -3.36 -1.51 -11.48
CA MET A 22 -2.74 -0.65 -10.47
C MET A 22 -3.57 0.61 -10.19
N ALA A 23 -4.15 1.23 -11.22
CA ALA A 23 -5.04 2.38 -11.03
C ALA A 23 -6.30 2.01 -10.25
N PHE A 24 -6.87 0.83 -10.49
CA PHE A 24 -7.99 0.31 -9.69
C PHE A 24 -7.59 0.15 -8.22
N ALA A 25 -6.43 -0.46 -7.96
CA ALA A 25 -5.89 -0.61 -6.60
C ALA A 25 -5.70 0.75 -5.91
N ALA A 26 -5.11 1.74 -6.61
CA ALA A 26 -4.96 3.10 -6.10
C ALA A 26 -6.29 3.75 -5.73
N GLY A 27 -7.35 3.49 -6.51
CA GLY A 27 -8.70 3.98 -6.22
C GLY A 27 -9.30 3.35 -4.96
N VAL A 28 -9.19 2.03 -4.80
CA VAL A 28 -9.61 1.30 -3.59
C VAL A 28 -8.87 1.85 -2.36
N MET A 29 -7.54 1.98 -2.48
CA MET A 29 -6.66 2.47 -1.43
C MET A 29 -7.01 3.91 -1.03
N LEU A 30 -7.31 4.78 -2.01
CA LEU A 30 -7.69 6.17 -1.76
C LEU A 30 -9.00 6.26 -0.94
N ALA A 31 -10.01 5.49 -1.30
CA ALA A 31 -11.26 5.44 -0.54
C ALA A 31 -11.05 4.86 0.86
N ALA A 32 -10.29 3.77 0.99
CA ALA A 32 -9.97 3.17 2.30
C ALA A 32 -9.22 4.15 3.20
N ALA A 33 -8.24 4.89 2.68
CA ALA A 33 -7.49 5.89 3.43
C ALA A 33 -8.39 7.03 3.94
N VAL A 34 -9.28 7.53 3.08
CA VAL A 34 -10.15 8.65 3.45
C VAL A 34 -11.29 8.20 4.36
N LEU A 35 -12.08 7.21 3.93
CA LEU A 35 -13.29 6.79 4.63
C LEU A 35 -12.98 5.93 5.87
N GLY A 36 -12.04 5.00 5.74
CA GLY A 36 -11.70 4.05 6.80
C GLY A 36 -10.73 4.55 7.85
N LEU A 37 -9.93 5.59 7.56
CA LEU A 37 -8.89 6.06 8.47
C LEU A 37 -8.99 7.55 8.80
N ILE A 38 -9.01 8.44 7.79
CA ILE A 38 -8.95 9.89 8.01
C ILE A 38 -10.26 10.41 8.61
N VAL A 39 -11.41 10.01 8.09
CA VAL A 39 -12.72 10.42 8.63
C VAL A 39 -12.89 9.90 10.06
N PRO A 40 -12.64 8.62 10.40
CA PRO A 40 -12.65 8.16 11.78
C PRO A 40 -11.67 8.88 12.71
N SER A 41 -10.48 9.25 12.22
CA SER A 41 -9.54 10.06 12.99
C SER A 41 -10.16 11.38 13.46
N LEU A 42 -10.92 12.07 12.59
CA LEU A 42 -11.63 13.29 12.94
C LEU A 42 -12.68 13.05 14.02
N GLU A 43 -13.44 11.93 13.90
CA GLU A 43 -14.49 11.55 14.85
C GLU A 43 -13.91 11.24 16.24
N TYR A 44 -12.88 10.38 16.31
CA TYR A 44 -12.22 10.00 17.57
C TYR A 44 -11.42 11.14 18.22
N GLY A 45 -10.98 12.13 17.45
CA GLY A 45 -10.18 13.26 17.92
C GLY A 45 -10.98 14.34 18.67
N GLY A 46 -12.32 14.26 18.67
CA GLY A 46 -13.20 15.19 19.39
C GLY A 46 -12.93 16.65 19.04
N ASN A 47 -12.83 17.53 20.03
CA ASN A 47 -12.62 18.97 19.84
C ASN A 47 -11.28 19.31 19.14
N TYR A 48 -10.30 18.41 19.21
CA TYR A 48 -8.99 18.59 18.56
C TYR A 48 -8.83 17.70 17.30
N GLY A 49 -9.91 17.06 16.85
CA GLY A 49 -9.90 16.10 15.76
C GLY A 49 -9.20 16.63 14.51
N VAL A 50 -9.54 17.83 14.06
CA VAL A 50 -8.92 18.44 12.88
C VAL A 50 -7.41 18.62 13.06
N LEU A 51 -6.96 19.13 14.20
CA LEU A 51 -5.54 19.35 14.46
C LEU A 51 -4.75 18.05 14.51
N ILE A 52 -5.28 17.06 15.22
CA ILE A 52 -4.66 15.72 15.36
C ILE A 52 -4.58 15.04 13.99
N THR A 53 -5.68 15.08 13.22
CA THR A 53 -5.76 14.45 11.91
C THR A 53 -4.78 15.10 10.93
N VAL A 54 -4.74 16.43 10.85
CA VAL A 54 -3.77 17.13 9.99
C VAL A 54 -2.34 16.80 10.40
N ALA A 55 -2.02 16.84 11.69
CA ALA A 55 -0.69 16.48 12.19
C ALA A 55 -0.33 15.03 11.86
N GLY A 56 -1.26 14.08 12.01
CA GLY A 56 -1.08 12.67 11.70
C GLY A 56 -0.81 12.45 10.21
N ILE A 57 -1.61 13.07 9.32
CA ILE A 57 -1.43 12.96 7.86
C ILE A 57 -0.02 13.41 7.45
N PHE A 58 0.42 14.59 7.90
CA PHE A 58 1.75 15.09 7.55
C PHE A 58 2.87 14.28 8.19
N ALA A 59 2.69 13.77 9.41
CA ALA A 59 3.65 12.88 10.06
C ALA A 59 3.80 11.56 9.27
N GLY A 60 2.70 10.97 8.81
CA GLY A 60 2.71 9.76 7.98
C GLY A 60 3.39 9.98 6.63
N ALA A 61 3.04 11.06 5.94
CA ALA A 61 3.69 11.44 4.69
C ALA A 61 5.19 11.69 4.86
N LEU A 62 5.59 12.40 5.92
CA LEU A 62 7.00 12.65 6.23
C LEU A 62 7.75 11.35 6.55
N PHE A 63 7.13 10.44 7.30
CA PHE A 63 7.68 9.13 7.64
C PHE A 63 8.05 8.35 6.36
N LEU A 64 7.12 8.23 5.41
CA LEU A 64 7.42 7.56 4.14
C LEU A 64 8.46 8.30 3.31
N ASN A 65 8.37 9.61 3.20
CA ASN A 65 9.38 10.40 2.48
C ASN A 65 10.80 10.17 3.03
N VAL A 66 10.93 9.99 4.34
CA VAL A 66 12.22 9.67 4.97
C VAL A 66 12.66 8.25 4.63
N ILE A 67 11.74 7.27 4.71
CA ILE A 67 12.05 5.87 4.36
C ILE A 67 12.46 5.77 2.89
N ASP A 68 11.75 6.38 1.96
CA ASP A 68 12.07 6.37 0.53
C ASP A 68 13.47 6.95 0.24
N LYS A 69 13.88 7.95 1.00
CA LYS A 69 15.24 8.51 0.89
C LYS A 69 16.32 7.59 1.47
N LEU A 70 15.99 6.79 2.48
CA LEU A 70 16.95 5.87 3.11
C LEU A 70 17.20 4.61 2.29
N VAL A 71 16.18 4.11 1.57
CA VAL A 71 16.27 2.86 0.79
C VAL A 71 17.34 2.87 -0.28
N PRO A 72 17.49 3.89 -1.14
CA PRO A 72 18.59 3.95 -2.11
C PRO A 72 19.96 3.93 -1.45
N HIS A 73 20.11 4.54 -0.28
CA HIS A 73 21.39 4.53 0.48
C HIS A 73 21.71 3.15 1.03
N LEU A 74 20.70 2.41 1.53
CA LEU A 74 20.88 1.03 2.00
C LEU A 74 21.31 0.09 0.88
N HIS A 75 20.75 0.25 -0.34
CA HIS A 75 21.16 -0.55 -1.50
C HIS A 75 22.62 -0.32 -1.91
N ARG A 76 23.10 0.91 -1.84
CA ARG A 76 24.52 1.24 -2.08
C ARG A 76 25.46 0.63 -1.02
N LEU A 77 25.04 0.64 0.25
CA LEU A 77 25.82 0.09 1.36
C LEU A 77 25.90 -1.44 1.31
N VAL A 78 24.89 -2.13 0.78
CA VAL A 78 24.86 -3.60 0.66
C VAL A 78 25.64 -4.11 -0.56
N GLY A 79 26.26 -3.22 -1.36
CA GLY A 79 27.14 -3.62 -2.47
C GLY A 79 26.41 -4.23 -3.67
N ALA A 80 25.13 -3.90 -3.86
CA ALA A 80 24.32 -4.37 -4.99
C ALA A 80 24.79 -3.83 -6.37
N GLU A 81 25.84 -3.02 -6.40
CA GLU A 81 26.33 -2.36 -7.63
C GLU A 81 27.31 -3.19 -8.46
N GLU A 82 27.90 -4.27 -7.96
CA GLU A 82 29.08 -4.86 -8.62
C GLU A 82 28.89 -6.22 -9.33
N GLY A 83 27.68 -6.78 -9.46
CA GLY A 83 27.63 -8.12 -10.05
C GLY A 83 26.37 -8.58 -10.76
N GLY A 84 25.27 -7.90 -10.61
CA GLY A 84 24.02 -8.19 -11.31
C GLY A 84 23.68 -7.07 -12.27
N GLY A 85 23.33 -7.37 -13.51
CA GLY A 85 23.06 -6.32 -14.51
C GLY A 85 22.12 -5.22 -13.98
N ALA A 86 22.24 -4.01 -14.51
CA ALA A 86 21.47 -2.83 -14.09
C ALA A 86 19.95 -3.05 -13.96
N ASN A 87 19.41 -4.07 -14.63
CA ASN A 87 18.02 -4.47 -14.56
C ASN A 87 17.65 -5.15 -13.22
N LEU A 88 18.52 -5.98 -12.65
CA LEU A 88 18.23 -6.68 -11.39
C LEU A 88 18.19 -5.70 -10.22
N SER A 89 19.10 -4.73 -10.17
CA SER A 89 19.11 -3.69 -9.12
C SER A 89 17.83 -2.86 -9.16
N LYS A 90 17.35 -2.47 -10.35
CA LYS A 90 16.08 -1.74 -10.51
C LYS A 90 14.87 -2.55 -10.04
N VAL A 91 14.86 -3.85 -10.37
CA VAL A 91 13.75 -4.73 -9.95
C VAL A 91 13.75 -4.96 -8.45
N LEU A 92 14.92 -5.09 -7.81
CA LEU A 92 15.00 -5.20 -6.36
C LEU A 92 14.57 -3.91 -5.66
N LEU A 93 14.90 -2.74 -6.21
CA LEU A 93 14.38 -1.45 -5.72
C LEU A 93 12.85 -1.39 -5.80
N PHE A 94 12.28 -1.82 -6.93
CA PHE A 94 10.83 -1.88 -7.11
C PHE A 94 10.15 -2.81 -6.10
N VAL A 95 10.68 -4.02 -5.88
CA VAL A 95 10.16 -4.95 -4.86
C VAL A 95 10.28 -4.38 -3.45
N THR A 96 11.36 -3.65 -3.17
CA THR A 96 11.56 -3.00 -1.87
C THR A 96 10.57 -1.84 -1.69
N ALA A 97 10.30 -1.07 -2.73
CA ALA A 97 9.26 -0.03 -2.70
C ALA A 97 7.90 -0.64 -2.32
N ILE A 98 7.49 -1.73 -2.98
CA ILE A 98 6.25 -2.43 -2.63
C ILE A 98 6.26 -2.93 -1.17
N ALA A 99 7.38 -3.46 -0.68
CA ALA A 99 7.47 -3.87 0.73
C ALA A 99 7.30 -2.69 1.70
N ILE A 100 7.79 -1.51 1.34
CA ILE A 100 7.60 -0.28 2.11
C ILE A 100 6.15 0.17 2.10
N HIS A 101 5.46 0.03 0.96
CA HIS A 101 4.03 0.35 0.84
C HIS A 101 3.16 -0.59 1.68
N ASN A 102 3.49 -1.87 1.75
CA ASN A 102 2.76 -2.85 2.55
C ASN A 102 2.83 -2.59 4.07
N LEU A 103 3.87 -1.92 4.56
CA LEU A 103 3.97 -1.59 5.99
C LEU A 103 2.86 -0.65 6.48
N PRO A 104 2.60 0.49 5.83
CA PRO A 104 1.46 1.36 6.14
C PRO A 104 0.10 0.67 6.03
N GLU A 105 -0.08 -0.17 5.04
CA GLU A 105 -1.32 -0.93 4.85
C GLU A 105 -1.58 -1.86 6.02
N GLY A 106 -0.55 -2.60 6.43
CA GLY A 106 -0.61 -3.41 7.64
C GLY A 106 -0.94 -2.56 8.87
N ILE A 107 -0.24 -1.44 9.09
CA ILE A 107 -0.52 -0.53 10.20
C ILE A 107 -1.98 -0.07 10.17
N ALA A 108 -2.52 0.29 9.02
CA ALA A 108 -3.90 0.71 8.85
C ALA A 108 -4.91 -0.37 9.29
N ALA A 109 -4.71 -1.61 8.82
CA ALA A 109 -5.53 -2.75 9.24
C ALA A 109 -5.41 -3.00 10.75
N GLY A 110 -4.18 -3.00 11.27
CA GLY A 110 -3.90 -3.25 12.69
C GLY A 110 -4.52 -2.20 13.61
N VAL A 111 -4.40 -0.92 13.28
CA VAL A 111 -5.02 0.20 14.01
C VAL A 111 -6.55 0.06 14.00
N GLY A 112 -7.14 -0.28 12.86
CA GLY A 112 -8.59 -0.51 12.75
C GLY A 112 -9.08 -1.59 13.73
N PHE A 113 -8.43 -2.74 13.77
CA PHE A 113 -8.78 -3.82 14.71
C PHE A 113 -8.49 -3.44 16.17
N GLY A 114 -7.41 -2.71 16.43
CA GLY A 114 -7.07 -2.21 17.77
C GLY A 114 -8.07 -1.19 18.30
N ALA A 115 -8.79 -0.49 17.45
CA ALA A 115 -9.84 0.47 17.80
C ALA A 115 -11.12 -0.20 18.34
N GLY A 116 -11.29 -1.50 18.16
CA GLY A 116 -12.45 -2.25 18.64
C GLY A 116 -13.69 -2.20 17.74
N ASP A 117 -13.69 -1.42 16.66
CA ASP A 117 -14.74 -1.43 15.64
C ASP A 117 -14.40 -2.48 14.57
N ASN A 118 -14.76 -3.72 14.88
CA ASN A 118 -14.44 -4.85 14.01
C ASN A 118 -15.09 -4.76 12.63
N THR A 119 -16.28 -4.15 12.51
CA THR A 119 -16.97 -4.01 11.22
C THR A 119 -16.17 -3.08 10.30
N ARG A 120 -15.85 -1.90 10.78
CA ARG A 120 -15.04 -0.92 10.02
C ARG A 120 -13.64 -1.46 9.71
N ALA A 121 -13.01 -2.14 10.67
CA ALA A 121 -11.72 -2.79 10.48
C ALA A 121 -11.74 -3.87 9.38
N LEU A 122 -12.79 -4.70 9.31
CA LEU A 122 -12.96 -5.71 8.27
C LEU A 122 -13.17 -5.10 6.89
N ILE A 123 -13.87 -3.96 6.79
CA ILE A 123 -14.07 -3.24 5.52
C ILE A 123 -12.74 -2.70 5.01
N VAL A 124 -11.96 -2.04 5.86
CA VAL A 124 -10.61 -1.53 5.51
C VAL A 124 -9.69 -2.68 5.12
N ALA A 125 -9.62 -3.74 5.93
CA ALA A 125 -8.80 -4.92 5.64
C ALA A 125 -9.26 -5.64 4.35
N GLY A 126 -10.56 -5.66 4.06
CA GLY A 126 -11.13 -6.18 2.81
C GLY A 126 -10.69 -5.37 1.59
N GLY A 127 -10.70 -4.05 1.70
CA GLY A 127 -10.18 -3.13 0.68
C GLY A 127 -8.67 -3.36 0.44
N ILE A 128 -7.88 -3.45 1.52
CA ILE A 128 -6.45 -3.76 1.45
C ILE A 128 -6.22 -5.13 0.80
N ALA A 129 -6.97 -6.16 1.18
CA ALA A 129 -6.87 -7.47 0.56
C ALA A 129 -7.22 -7.45 -0.94
N LEU A 130 -8.19 -6.64 -1.35
CA LEU A 130 -8.59 -6.47 -2.75
C LEU A 130 -7.47 -5.82 -3.58
N GLN A 131 -6.83 -4.76 -3.07
CA GLN A 131 -5.73 -4.07 -3.77
C GLN A 131 -4.43 -4.88 -3.78
N ASN A 132 -4.18 -5.71 -2.78
CA ASN A 132 -3.01 -6.61 -2.72
C ASN A 132 -3.00 -7.67 -3.83
N ILE A 133 -4.15 -7.96 -4.45
CA ILE A 133 -4.20 -8.87 -5.62
C ILE A 133 -3.45 -8.25 -6.80
N PRO A 134 -3.80 -7.06 -7.30
CA PRO A 134 -3.03 -6.33 -8.30
C PRO A 134 -1.55 -6.21 -7.98
N GLU A 135 -1.23 -5.74 -6.79
CA GLU A 135 0.16 -5.50 -6.38
C GLU A 135 1.02 -6.76 -6.39
N GLY A 136 0.48 -7.86 -5.86
CA GLY A 136 1.16 -9.15 -5.91
C GLY A 136 1.36 -9.67 -7.34
N MET A 137 0.47 -9.35 -8.28
CA MET A 137 0.62 -9.72 -9.70
C MET A 137 1.75 -8.95 -10.38
N VAL A 138 1.87 -7.65 -10.11
CA VAL A 138 2.82 -6.75 -10.79
C VAL A 138 4.28 -7.08 -10.46
N ILE A 139 4.58 -7.66 -9.30
CA ILE A 139 5.93 -8.08 -8.91
C ILE A 139 6.48 -9.19 -9.84
N ILE A 140 5.63 -10.10 -10.30
CA ILE A 140 6.07 -11.35 -10.94
C ILE A 140 6.75 -11.11 -12.28
N GLY A 141 6.14 -10.30 -13.15
CA GLY A 141 6.65 -10.03 -14.50
C GLY A 141 8.08 -9.47 -14.51
N PRO A 142 8.34 -8.34 -13.85
CA PRO A 142 9.67 -7.72 -13.78
C PRO A 142 10.74 -8.64 -13.18
N MET A 143 10.41 -9.39 -12.13
CA MET A 143 11.35 -10.34 -11.49
C MET A 143 11.76 -11.46 -12.45
N LEU A 144 10.81 -12.07 -13.14
CA LEU A 144 11.09 -13.12 -14.13
C LEU A 144 11.85 -12.57 -15.34
N ALA A 145 11.51 -11.36 -15.81
CA ALA A 145 12.20 -10.70 -16.91
C ALA A 145 13.67 -10.34 -16.54
N ALA A 146 13.94 -10.06 -15.27
CA ALA A 146 15.31 -9.85 -14.76
C ALA A 146 16.08 -11.17 -14.55
N GLY A 147 15.51 -12.34 -14.90
CA GLY A 147 16.17 -13.64 -14.78
C GLY A 147 16.10 -14.27 -13.38
N VAL A 148 15.29 -13.72 -12.48
CA VAL A 148 15.09 -14.30 -11.15
C VAL A 148 14.25 -15.56 -11.27
N SER A 149 14.68 -16.64 -10.61
CA SER A 149 13.97 -17.92 -10.68
C SER A 149 12.56 -17.81 -10.08
N PRO A 150 11.56 -18.57 -10.58
CA PRO A 150 10.19 -18.52 -10.09
C PRO A 150 10.06 -18.71 -8.58
N LYS A 151 10.85 -19.63 -8.01
CA LYS A 151 10.87 -19.89 -6.56
C LYS A 151 11.33 -18.67 -5.76
N ARG A 152 12.40 -17.98 -6.22
CA ARG A 152 12.89 -16.76 -5.56
C ARG A 152 11.91 -15.62 -5.74
N THR A 153 11.32 -15.47 -6.93
CA THR A 153 10.26 -14.47 -7.20
C THR A 153 9.08 -14.64 -6.25
N PHE A 154 8.59 -15.87 -6.09
CA PHE A 154 7.51 -16.15 -5.14
C PHE A 154 7.91 -15.85 -3.70
N LEU A 155 9.12 -16.21 -3.29
CA LEU A 155 9.61 -15.93 -1.94
C LEU A 155 9.73 -14.42 -1.68
N CYS A 156 10.23 -13.64 -2.62
CA CYS A 156 10.26 -12.18 -2.52
C CYS A 156 8.86 -11.59 -2.34
N ALA A 157 7.91 -12.00 -3.19
CA ALA A 157 6.52 -11.55 -3.08
C ALA A 157 5.85 -11.99 -1.76
N LEU A 158 6.22 -13.16 -1.21
CA LEU A 158 5.77 -13.57 0.11
C LEU A 158 6.34 -12.68 1.21
N MET A 159 7.62 -12.33 1.11
CA MET A 159 8.28 -11.47 2.10
C MET A 159 7.68 -10.06 2.12
N THR A 160 7.30 -9.49 0.96
CA THR A 160 6.60 -8.19 0.94
C THR A 160 5.27 -8.27 1.70
N GLY A 161 4.50 -9.35 1.53
CA GLY A 161 3.26 -9.57 2.29
C GLY A 161 3.47 -9.81 3.79
N LEU A 162 4.62 -10.37 4.21
CA LEU A 162 4.95 -10.52 5.65
C LEU A 162 5.25 -9.17 6.31
N VAL A 163 5.73 -8.17 5.57
CA VAL A 163 5.88 -6.80 6.07
C VAL A 163 4.53 -6.20 6.45
N GLU A 164 3.48 -6.48 5.67
CA GLU A 164 2.10 -6.09 5.98
C GLU A 164 1.63 -6.70 7.31
N VAL A 165 1.88 -8.01 7.52
CA VAL A 165 1.54 -8.68 8.79
C VAL A 165 2.29 -8.05 9.97
N ALA A 166 3.57 -7.74 9.81
CA ALA A 166 4.35 -7.03 10.83
C ALA A 166 3.76 -5.64 11.13
N GLY A 167 3.38 -4.89 10.09
CA GLY A 167 2.67 -3.62 10.23
C GLY A 167 1.37 -3.75 11.00
N ALA A 168 0.56 -4.79 10.69
CA ALA A 168 -0.71 -5.04 11.36
C ALA A 168 -0.53 -5.32 12.87
N LEU A 169 0.47 -6.11 13.22
CA LEU A 169 0.80 -6.34 14.63
C LEU A 169 1.24 -5.05 15.33
N LEU A 170 2.10 -4.25 14.69
CA LEU A 170 2.54 -2.96 15.23
C LEU A 170 1.35 -2.01 15.45
N GLY A 171 0.49 -1.85 14.47
CA GLY A 171 -0.70 -0.99 14.56
C GLY A 171 -1.66 -1.45 15.65
N TYR A 172 -1.97 -2.73 15.71
CA TYR A 172 -2.83 -3.32 16.72
C TYR A 172 -2.32 -3.09 18.14
N PHE A 173 -1.06 -3.46 18.41
CA PHE A 173 -0.49 -3.30 19.75
C PHE A 173 -0.31 -1.84 20.15
N ALA A 174 0.05 -0.95 19.22
CA ALA A 174 0.18 0.47 19.51
C ALA A 174 -1.12 1.06 20.07
N VAL A 175 -2.25 0.77 19.44
CA VAL A 175 -3.56 1.28 19.86
C VAL A 175 -4.11 0.55 21.09
N SER A 176 -3.93 -0.77 21.18
CA SER A 176 -4.43 -1.56 22.32
C SER A 176 -3.75 -1.17 23.66
N VAL A 177 -2.52 -0.63 23.60
CA VAL A 177 -1.80 -0.15 24.80
C VAL A 177 -2.16 1.30 25.14
N ALA A 178 -2.51 2.13 24.17
CA ALA A 178 -2.78 3.53 24.37
C ALA A 178 -3.89 4.06 23.44
N GLU A 179 -5.14 3.89 23.83
CA GLU A 179 -6.31 4.38 23.07
C GLU A 179 -6.24 5.88 22.74
N LEU A 180 -5.57 6.66 23.57
CA LEU A 180 -5.37 8.11 23.36
C LEU A 180 -4.66 8.43 22.03
N ILE A 181 -3.83 7.52 21.52
CA ILE A 181 -3.11 7.72 20.26
C ILE A 181 -3.94 7.32 19.03
N LEU A 182 -5.10 6.70 19.22
CA LEU A 182 -5.93 6.16 18.13
C LEU A 182 -6.19 7.18 17.02
N PRO A 183 -6.70 8.40 17.29
CA PRO A 183 -6.96 9.36 16.21
C PRO A 183 -5.70 9.75 15.45
N PHE A 184 -4.57 9.93 16.15
CA PHE A 184 -3.30 10.19 15.48
C PHE A 184 -2.80 8.99 14.66
N ALA A 185 -2.92 7.76 15.18
CA ALA A 185 -2.49 6.54 14.49
C ALA A 185 -3.30 6.28 13.21
N LEU A 186 -4.62 6.50 13.25
CA LEU A 186 -5.50 6.44 12.07
C LEU A 186 -5.08 7.47 11.01
N ALA A 187 -4.89 8.73 11.42
CA ALA A 187 -4.47 9.78 10.50
C ALA A 187 -3.06 9.54 9.95
N PHE A 188 -2.16 9.03 10.76
CA PHE A 188 -0.81 8.67 10.34
C PHE A 188 -0.83 7.58 9.26
N ALA A 189 -1.57 6.49 9.48
CA ALA A 189 -1.74 5.44 8.50
C ALA A 189 -2.42 5.95 7.20
N GLY A 190 -3.49 6.75 7.32
CA GLY A 190 -4.13 7.41 6.18
C GLY A 190 -3.17 8.33 5.41
N GLY A 191 -2.33 9.08 6.11
CA GLY A 191 -1.32 9.97 5.53
C GLY A 191 -0.23 9.23 4.77
N THR A 192 0.24 8.10 5.30
CA THR A 192 1.21 7.24 4.59
C THR A 192 0.60 6.68 3.29
N MET A 193 -0.66 6.21 3.34
CA MET A 193 -1.36 5.72 2.15
C MET A 193 -1.56 6.82 1.10
N LEU A 194 -1.98 8.02 1.51
CA LEU A 194 -2.12 9.17 0.59
C LEU A 194 -0.79 9.54 -0.09
N TYR A 195 0.32 9.44 0.65
CA TYR A 195 1.65 9.70 0.10
C TYR A 195 1.97 8.69 -1.01
N VAL A 196 1.83 7.38 -0.74
CA VAL A 196 2.06 6.31 -1.73
C VAL A 196 1.22 6.49 -2.99
N ILE A 197 -0.09 6.72 -2.81
CA ILE A 197 -1.01 6.91 -3.94
C ILE A 197 -0.56 8.08 -4.82
N SER A 198 -0.20 9.19 -4.20
CA SER A 198 0.10 10.44 -4.91
C SER A 198 1.52 10.47 -5.49
N ALA A 199 2.51 9.92 -4.78
CA ALA A 199 3.92 9.97 -5.18
C ALA A 199 4.29 8.85 -6.17
N ASP A 200 3.67 7.68 -6.02
CA ASP A 200 4.09 6.47 -6.73
C ASP A 200 3.01 5.89 -7.63
N MET A 201 1.83 5.53 -7.10
CA MET A 201 0.83 4.77 -7.86
C MET A 201 0.21 5.57 -9.01
N ILE A 202 -0.27 6.80 -8.74
CA ILE A 202 -0.88 7.64 -9.79
C ILE A 202 0.14 7.99 -10.88
N PRO A 203 1.35 8.48 -10.58
CA PRO A 203 2.35 8.77 -11.60
C PRO A 203 2.71 7.54 -12.46
N GLU A 204 2.92 6.38 -11.84
CA GLU A 204 3.25 5.14 -12.54
C GLU A 204 2.15 4.73 -13.52
N THR A 205 0.89 4.71 -13.08
CA THR A 205 -0.24 4.33 -13.94
C THR A 205 -0.51 5.31 -15.08
N HIS A 206 0.08 6.50 -15.02
CA HIS A 206 -0.05 7.54 -16.04
C HIS A 206 1.18 7.65 -16.96
N ALA A 207 2.25 6.87 -16.72
CA ALA A 207 3.51 6.99 -17.45
C ALA A 207 3.48 6.40 -18.89
N HIS A 208 2.57 5.45 -19.18
CA HIS A 208 2.60 4.63 -20.41
C HIS A 208 1.59 5.03 -21.48
N GLY A 209 1.04 6.24 -21.44
CA GLY A 209 0.15 6.77 -22.48
C GLY A 209 -1.35 6.36 -22.36
N HIS A 210 -1.73 5.73 -21.24
CA HIS A 210 -3.11 5.28 -20.99
C HIS A 210 -3.86 6.06 -19.90
N GLN A 211 -3.46 7.32 -19.66
CA GLN A 211 -3.90 8.16 -18.55
C GLN A 211 -5.43 8.22 -18.39
N LYS A 212 -6.16 8.45 -19.48
CA LYS A 212 -7.63 8.54 -19.41
C LYS A 212 -8.25 7.23 -18.90
N GLY A 213 -7.79 6.08 -19.42
CA GLY A 213 -8.27 4.78 -18.97
C GLY A 213 -7.90 4.49 -17.53
N ALA A 214 -6.66 4.76 -17.14
CA ALA A 214 -6.19 4.64 -15.76
C ALA A 214 -7.02 5.49 -14.80
N THR A 215 -7.35 6.75 -15.17
CA THR A 215 -8.22 7.61 -14.36
C THR A 215 -9.61 7.00 -14.14
N TYR A 216 -10.26 6.47 -15.20
CA TYR A 216 -11.57 5.84 -15.03
C TYR A 216 -11.51 4.55 -14.20
N THR A 217 -10.46 3.75 -14.32
CA THR A 217 -10.28 2.55 -13.48
C THR A 217 -9.97 2.90 -12.03
N LEU A 218 -9.23 3.99 -11.75
CA LEU A 218 -9.06 4.52 -10.42
C LEU A 218 -10.41 4.93 -9.81
N LEU A 219 -11.22 5.68 -10.55
CA LEU A 219 -12.55 6.06 -10.08
C LEU A 219 -13.44 4.84 -9.84
N ALA A 220 -13.34 3.80 -10.65
CA ALA A 220 -14.07 2.55 -10.44
C ALA A 220 -13.63 1.86 -9.13
N GLY A 221 -12.33 1.78 -8.87
CA GLY A 221 -11.80 1.24 -7.60
C GLY A 221 -12.28 2.03 -6.39
N PHE A 222 -12.23 3.36 -6.48
CA PHE A 222 -12.77 4.24 -5.44
C PHE A 222 -14.26 3.98 -5.18
N CYS A 223 -15.07 3.88 -6.24
CA CYS A 223 -16.50 3.61 -6.11
C CYS A 223 -16.80 2.23 -5.52
N VAL A 224 -16.01 1.22 -5.84
CA VAL A 224 -16.15 -0.12 -5.26
C VAL A 224 -15.92 -0.08 -3.76
N MET A 225 -14.83 0.56 -3.32
CA MET A 225 -14.55 0.68 -1.89
C MET A 225 -15.56 1.56 -1.16
N LEU A 226 -16.01 2.66 -1.77
CA LEU A 226 -17.10 3.50 -1.24
C LEU A 226 -18.39 2.68 -1.06
N ALA A 227 -18.73 1.84 -2.04
CA ALA A 227 -19.90 0.97 -1.94
C ALA A 227 -19.75 -0.08 -0.83
N MET A 228 -18.54 -0.64 -0.67
CA MET A 228 -18.25 -1.55 0.44
C MET A 228 -18.43 -0.85 1.79
N ASP A 229 -17.90 0.35 1.94
CA ASP A 229 -18.01 1.13 3.18
C ASP A 229 -19.46 1.44 3.54
N VAL A 230 -20.26 1.89 2.56
CA VAL A 230 -21.66 2.29 2.80
C VAL A 230 -22.60 1.09 2.97
N LEU A 231 -22.36 -0.03 2.27
CA LEU A 231 -23.28 -1.18 2.29
C LEU A 231 -22.96 -2.17 3.41
N LEU A 232 -21.74 -2.21 3.90
CA LEU A 232 -21.28 -3.17 4.91
C LEU A 232 -20.97 -2.51 6.27
N GLY A 233 -20.75 -1.19 6.31
CA GLY A 233 -20.52 -0.38 7.52
C GLY A 233 -21.78 0.27 7.98
#